data_1f82d8d00919fcbd13aa5a1f6d960f8c
#
_entry.id   1f82d8d00919fcbd13aa5a1f6d960f8c
#
_cell.length_a   1.000
_cell.length_b   1.000
_cell.length_c   1.000
_cell.angle_alpha   90.00
_cell.angle_beta   90.00
_cell.angle_gamma   90.00
#
_symmetry.space_group_name_H-M   'P 1'
#
loop_
_entity.id
_entity.type
_entity.pdbx_description
1 polymer ?
#
loop_
_entity_poly.entity_id
_entity_poly.type
_entity_poly.pdbx_seq_one_letter_code
_entity_poly.pdbx_strand_id
1 'polypeptide(L)'
;MTRRRIRSLIALLALIAAAVPATAAHAKVAVGIADNKSDMFTDPRFAALKVKYVRVMVPYDALHDVQQRTWLDGWMAGAKRNGLKPLVTFDRSRRRTSRNPTPAQMASAVKALRKRYPFVKELATWNEANINKQPTTVAKWWLAMRKACPSCTILGADLLDRSNVGTWARRFVKAAKRTPTVWGLHNYVDANRGSTKGTRALIKAVKGDVWFTETGGVVARNNASTVAFPTGASHAAKATSFVFSKLVKVSPRVRRVYLYHWNTGVEPAGVADQDRTWDSGLIGPDDRPRPALAVLQQYLGVKTS
;
A
#
# COMPACT_ATOMS: atom_id res chain seq x y z
N MET A 1 -87.95 27.19 9.77
CA MET A 1 -86.64 27.87 9.73
C MET A 1 -85.50 26.87 10.01
N THR A 2 -84.90 26.33 8.99
CA THR A 2 -83.92 25.23 9.10
C THR A 2 -82.55 25.73 8.63
N ARG A 3 -81.58 25.84 9.53
CA ARG A 3 -80.17 26.26 9.22
C ARG A 3 -79.35 25.03 8.75
N ARG A 4 -78.99 25.01 7.48
CA ARG A 4 -78.00 24.07 6.93
C ARG A 4 -76.60 24.47 7.37
N ARG A 5 -75.90 23.55 8.05
CA ARG A 5 -74.46 23.66 8.35
C ARG A 5 -73.64 23.08 7.17
N ILE A 6 -72.80 23.91 6.53
CA ILE A 6 -71.83 23.53 5.53
C ILE A 6 -70.61 23.06 6.29
N ARG A 7 -70.19 21.80 6.12
CA ARG A 7 -68.89 21.26 6.60
C ARG A 7 -67.88 21.38 5.48
N SER A 8 -66.91 22.28 5.67
CA SER A 8 -65.72 22.37 4.79
C SER A 8 -64.77 21.24 5.12
N LEU A 9 -64.53 20.33 4.17
CA LEU A 9 -63.44 19.36 4.20
C LEU A 9 -62.17 20.07 3.73
N ILE A 10 -61.22 20.24 4.64
CA ILE A 10 -59.83 20.64 4.30
C ILE A 10 -59.07 19.32 4.02
N ALA A 11 -58.74 19.09 2.75
CA ALA A 11 -57.88 17.99 2.34
C ALA A 11 -56.41 18.39 2.60
N LEU A 12 -55.77 17.74 3.57
CA LEU A 12 -54.36 17.89 3.88
C LEU A 12 -53.53 17.02 2.90
N LEU A 13 -52.94 17.63 1.87
CA LEU A 13 -51.94 16.96 1.01
C LEU A 13 -50.64 16.84 1.79
N ALA A 14 -50.29 15.64 2.26
CA ALA A 14 -48.99 15.32 2.80
C ALA A 14 -48.02 15.12 1.65
N LEU A 15 -47.11 16.08 1.43
CA LEU A 15 -45.96 15.93 0.53
C LEU A 15 -44.95 14.94 1.17
N ILE A 16 -44.93 13.70 0.69
CA ILE A 16 -43.87 12.75 1.03
C ILE A 16 -42.62 13.13 0.19
N ALA A 17 -41.71 13.91 0.77
CA ALA A 17 -40.42 14.12 0.21
C ALA A 17 -39.63 12.80 0.29
N ALA A 18 -39.52 12.10 -0.83
CA ALA A 18 -38.64 10.95 -0.97
C ALA A 18 -37.19 11.42 -0.79
N ALA A 19 -36.61 11.17 0.39
CA ALA A 19 -35.19 11.38 0.62
C ALA A 19 -34.40 10.40 -0.27
N VAL A 20 -33.93 10.88 -1.41
CA VAL A 20 -32.95 10.15 -2.24
C VAL A 20 -31.71 9.98 -1.38
N PRO A 21 -31.28 8.74 -1.07
CA PRO A 21 -30.05 8.56 -0.31
C PRO A 21 -28.91 9.14 -1.13
N ALA A 22 -28.29 10.21 -0.61
CA ALA A 22 -27.08 10.75 -1.18
C ALA A 22 -26.04 9.62 -1.21
N THR A 23 -25.70 9.14 -2.38
CA THR A 23 -24.57 8.21 -2.57
C THR A 23 -23.35 8.90 -1.99
N ALA A 24 -22.89 8.44 -0.81
CA ALA A 24 -21.70 8.98 -0.18
C ALA A 24 -20.57 8.90 -1.21
N ALA A 25 -20.14 10.05 -1.70
CA ALA A 25 -19.01 10.12 -2.61
C ALA A 25 -17.82 9.45 -1.89
N HIS A 26 -17.31 8.36 -2.45
CA HIS A 26 -16.12 7.71 -1.89
C HIS A 26 -15.01 8.75 -1.82
N ALA A 27 -14.62 9.12 -0.60
CA ALA A 27 -13.51 10.05 -0.40
C ALA A 27 -12.29 9.50 -1.17
N LYS A 28 -11.62 10.39 -1.92
CA LYS A 28 -10.43 10.06 -2.71
C LYS A 28 -9.39 9.44 -1.77
N VAL A 29 -8.90 8.24 -2.10
CA VAL A 29 -7.90 7.57 -1.25
C VAL A 29 -6.59 8.34 -1.27
N ALA A 30 -5.85 8.30 -0.17
CA ALA A 30 -4.52 8.89 -0.13
C ALA A 30 -3.56 8.10 -1.03
N VAL A 31 -2.70 8.80 -1.77
CA VAL A 31 -1.74 8.17 -2.68
C VAL A 31 -0.32 8.45 -2.21
N GLY A 32 0.53 7.46 -2.34
CA GLY A 32 1.97 7.51 -2.14
C GLY A 32 2.72 6.72 -3.21
N ILE A 33 4.04 6.77 -3.14
CA ILE A 33 4.95 5.99 -3.97
C ILE A 33 5.78 5.10 -3.05
N ALA A 34 5.91 3.83 -3.41
CA ALA A 34 6.83 2.88 -2.79
C ALA A 34 8.05 2.72 -3.70
N ASP A 35 9.23 3.03 -3.20
CA ASP A 35 10.50 2.79 -3.90
C ASP A 35 11.64 2.72 -2.89
N ASN A 36 12.58 1.82 -3.11
CA ASN A 36 13.78 1.72 -2.30
C ASN A 36 14.91 2.63 -2.79
N LYS A 37 14.78 3.22 -4.00
CA LYS A 37 15.73 4.19 -4.54
C LYS A 37 15.37 5.60 -4.05
N SER A 38 16.38 6.41 -3.79
CA SER A 38 16.22 7.78 -3.28
C SER A 38 16.22 8.86 -4.36
N ASP A 39 16.55 8.50 -5.59
CA ASP A 39 16.60 9.42 -6.74
C ASP A 39 15.24 10.05 -7.06
N MET A 40 14.13 9.37 -6.76
CA MET A 40 12.80 9.95 -6.89
C MET A 40 12.64 11.29 -6.15
N PHE A 41 13.37 11.51 -5.06
CA PHE A 41 13.24 12.73 -4.25
C PHE A 41 13.82 13.99 -4.89
N THR A 42 14.60 13.83 -5.94
CA THR A 42 15.18 14.93 -6.74
C THR A 42 14.53 15.05 -8.13
N ASP A 43 13.63 14.13 -8.48
CA ASP A 43 12.92 14.15 -9.76
C ASP A 43 11.79 15.22 -9.72
N PRO A 44 11.83 16.23 -10.61
CA PRO A 44 10.78 17.24 -10.66
C PRO A 44 9.39 16.67 -10.99
N ARG A 45 9.34 15.55 -11.73
CA ARG A 45 8.08 14.84 -12.05
C ARG A 45 7.46 14.23 -10.81
N PHE A 46 8.27 13.69 -9.89
CA PHE A 46 7.81 13.22 -8.59
C PHE A 46 7.28 14.38 -7.73
N ALA A 47 8.02 15.48 -7.65
CA ALA A 47 7.60 16.67 -6.91
C ALA A 47 6.26 17.23 -7.42
N ALA A 48 6.04 17.22 -8.74
CA ALA A 48 4.81 17.67 -9.37
C ALA A 48 3.56 16.85 -8.98
N LEU A 49 3.73 15.57 -8.54
CA LEU A 49 2.63 14.74 -8.06
C LEU A 49 2.02 15.25 -6.74
N LYS A 50 2.76 16.04 -5.96
CA LYS A 50 2.34 16.56 -4.64
C LYS A 50 1.83 15.49 -3.68
N VAL A 51 2.32 14.25 -3.82
CA VAL A 51 2.03 13.15 -2.88
C VAL A 51 2.66 13.44 -1.52
N LYS A 52 2.04 12.92 -0.47
CA LYS A 52 2.52 13.14 0.92
C LYS A 52 3.09 11.87 1.56
N TYR A 53 2.95 10.74 0.91
CA TYR A 53 3.29 9.43 1.48
C TYR A 53 4.30 8.73 0.60
N VAL A 54 5.28 8.10 1.24
CA VAL A 54 6.27 7.24 0.58
C VAL A 54 6.48 5.98 1.39
N ARG A 55 6.89 4.91 0.74
CA ARG A 55 7.16 3.63 1.42
C ARG A 55 8.53 3.11 1.02
N VAL A 56 9.22 2.54 2.00
CA VAL A 56 10.51 1.88 1.84
C VAL A 56 10.51 0.53 2.55
N MET A 57 11.10 -0.48 1.94
CA MET A 57 11.34 -1.78 2.54
C MET A 57 12.76 -1.82 3.10
N VAL A 58 12.89 -2.18 4.38
CA VAL A 58 14.14 -2.07 5.14
C VAL A 58 14.44 -3.40 5.84
N PRO A 59 15.64 -3.97 5.71
CA PRO A 59 16.05 -5.07 6.57
C PRO A 59 15.91 -4.72 8.05
N TYR A 60 15.37 -5.63 8.86
CA TYR A 60 15.12 -5.33 10.27
C TYR A 60 16.38 -4.94 11.05
N ASP A 61 17.55 -5.35 10.58
CA ASP A 61 18.86 -5.09 11.16
C ASP A 61 19.70 -4.05 10.37
N ALA A 62 19.09 -3.30 9.46
CA ALA A 62 19.78 -2.35 8.57
C ALA A 62 20.64 -1.33 9.33
N LEU A 63 20.23 -0.90 10.51
CA LEU A 63 21.00 0.07 11.30
C LEU A 63 22.27 -0.51 11.94
N HIS A 64 22.44 -1.83 11.93
CA HIS A 64 23.66 -2.52 12.37
C HIS A 64 24.67 -2.77 11.24
N ASP A 65 24.33 -2.39 10.03
CA ASP A 65 25.20 -2.49 8.85
C ASP A 65 25.49 -1.10 8.29
N VAL A 66 26.77 -0.78 8.09
CA VAL A 66 27.19 0.57 7.68
C VAL A 66 26.60 0.94 6.32
N GLN A 67 26.66 0.04 5.33
CA GLN A 67 26.20 0.32 3.97
C GLN A 67 24.67 0.51 3.95
N GLN A 68 23.93 -0.39 4.59
CA GLN A 68 22.47 -0.31 4.67
C GLN A 68 22.02 0.92 5.46
N ARG A 69 22.73 1.27 6.52
CA ARG A 69 22.45 2.48 7.30
C ARG A 69 22.69 3.74 6.47
N THR A 70 23.83 3.83 5.75
CA THR A 70 24.15 4.98 4.88
C THR A 70 23.09 5.14 3.78
N TRP A 71 22.70 4.04 3.13
CA TRP A 71 21.61 4.05 2.17
C TRP A 71 20.29 4.56 2.78
N LEU A 72 19.92 4.02 3.94
CA LEU A 72 18.68 4.42 4.61
C LEU A 72 18.72 5.88 5.09
N ASP A 73 19.86 6.37 5.56
CA ASP A 73 20.07 7.77 5.93
C ASP A 73 19.81 8.70 4.73
N GLY A 74 20.34 8.37 3.56
CA GLY A 74 20.13 9.13 2.32
C GLY A 74 18.64 9.14 1.92
N TRP A 75 17.98 7.98 1.95
CA TRP A 75 16.57 7.85 1.65
C TRP A 75 15.69 8.66 2.62
N MET A 76 15.94 8.54 3.92
CA MET A 76 15.21 9.26 4.96
C MET A 76 15.45 10.77 4.91
N ALA A 77 16.66 11.19 4.56
CA ALA A 77 16.98 12.61 4.35
C ALA A 77 16.18 13.17 3.14
N GLY A 78 16.08 12.42 2.05
CA GLY A 78 15.25 12.76 0.90
C GLY A 78 13.78 12.91 1.27
N ALA A 79 13.21 11.94 1.96
CA ALA A 79 11.83 12.00 2.43
C ALA A 79 11.58 13.20 3.36
N LYS A 80 12.50 13.48 4.29
CA LYS A 80 12.39 14.59 5.24
C LYS A 80 12.46 15.95 4.53
N ARG A 81 13.41 16.14 3.61
CA ARG A 81 13.55 17.39 2.84
C ARG A 81 12.29 17.74 2.04
N ASN A 82 11.59 16.71 1.54
CA ASN A 82 10.36 16.87 0.78
C ASN A 82 9.08 16.87 1.66
N GLY A 83 9.21 16.88 2.99
CA GLY A 83 8.07 16.92 3.92
C GLY A 83 7.17 15.67 3.85
N LEU A 84 7.72 14.53 3.42
CA LEU A 84 6.98 13.30 3.18
C LEU A 84 6.84 12.45 4.46
N LYS A 85 5.78 11.65 4.50
CA LYS A 85 5.47 10.72 5.58
C LYS A 85 5.86 9.30 5.16
N PRO A 86 6.95 8.74 5.69
CA PRO A 86 7.38 7.39 5.31
C PRO A 86 6.62 6.30 6.06
N LEU A 87 6.19 5.28 5.33
CA LEU A 87 5.87 3.94 5.82
C LEU A 87 7.13 3.08 5.69
N VAL A 88 7.65 2.56 6.79
CA VAL A 88 8.79 1.65 6.78
C VAL A 88 8.28 0.22 6.95
N THR A 89 8.50 -0.62 5.97
CA THR A 89 8.22 -2.05 6.04
C THR A 89 9.48 -2.83 6.37
N PHE A 90 9.45 -3.64 7.43
CA PHE A 90 10.57 -4.51 7.74
C PHE A 90 10.61 -5.74 6.85
N ASP A 91 11.83 -6.18 6.54
CA ASP A 91 12.12 -7.38 5.76
C ASP A 91 13.34 -8.13 6.34
N ARG A 92 13.67 -9.26 5.70
CA ARG A 92 14.80 -10.12 6.09
C ARG A 92 16.13 -9.37 6.12
N SER A 93 17.03 -9.85 6.98
CA SER A 93 18.41 -9.42 7.00
C SER A 93 19.09 -9.70 5.64
N ARG A 94 19.88 -8.76 5.16
CA ARG A 94 20.78 -8.99 3.98
C ARG A 94 21.98 -9.86 4.32
N ARG A 95 22.38 -9.88 5.59
CA ARG A 95 23.55 -10.64 6.08
C ARG A 95 23.18 -12.05 6.55
N ARG A 96 21.94 -12.25 7.01
CA ARG A 96 21.44 -13.50 7.62
C ARG A 96 20.10 -13.86 7.03
N THR A 97 20.08 -14.06 5.72
CA THR A 97 18.85 -14.20 4.92
C THR A 97 17.93 -15.35 5.37
N SER A 98 18.49 -16.42 5.93
CA SER A 98 17.76 -17.60 6.41
C SER A 98 17.18 -17.46 7.82
N ARG A 99 17.65 -16.49 8.62
CA ARG A 99 17.21 -16.33 10.02
C ARG A 99 16.04 -15.36 10.15
N ASN A 100 15.02 -15.79 10.85
CA ASN A 100 13.96 -14.90 11.31
C ASN A 100 14.43 -14.13 12.54
N PRO A 101 14.05 -12.85 12.70
CA PRO A 101 14.29 -12.12 13.94
C PRO A 101 13.50 -12.71 15.11
N THR A 102 14.02 -12.53 16.31
CA THR A 102 13.23 -12.75 17.53
C THR A 102 12.30 -11.54 17.75
N PRO A 103 11.22 -11.68 18.55
CA PRO A 103 10.39 -10.53 18.93
C PRO A 103 11.18 -9.40 19.59
N ALA A 104 12.22 -9.73 20.39
CA ALA A 104 13.09 -8.73 21.02
C ALA A 104 13.91 -7.96 19.98
N GLN A 105 14.43 -8.63 18.94
CA GLN A 105 15.14 -7.98 17.83
C GLN A 105 14.23 -7.04 17.05
N MET A 106 12.97 -7.42 16.79
CA MET A 106 12.00 -6.53 16.15
C MET A 106 11.69 -5.30 17.00
N ALA A 107 11.54 -5.47 18.31
CA ALA A 107 11.36 -4.35 19.23
C ALA A 107 12.57 -3.41 19.24
N SER A 108 13.80 -3.97 19.23
CA SER A 108 15.05 -3.20 19.15
C SER A 108 15.18 -2.45 17.83
N ALA A 109 14.82 -3.08 16.71
CA ALA A 109 14.79 -2.45 15.39
C ALA A 109 13.88 -1.21 15.35
N VAL A 110 12.67 -1.33 15.92
CA VAL A 110 11.73 -0.20 16.03
C VAL A 110 12.31 0.93 16.88
N LYS A 111 12.86 0.61 18.07
CA LYS A 111 13.47 1.61 18.97
C LYS A 111 14.63 2.34 18.30
N ALA A 112 15.54 1.59 17.65
CA ALA A 112 16.69 2.15 16.94
C ALA A 112 16.25 3.05 15.78
N LEU A 113 15.29 2.58 14.95
CA LEU A 113 14.72 3.33 13.83
C LEU A 113 14.09 4.65 14.33
N ARG A 114 13.28 4.57 15.38
CA ARG A 114 12.60 5.73 15.95
C ARG A 114 13.56 6.73 16.64
N LYS A 115 14.63 6.24 17.25
CA LYS A 115 15.70 7.09 17.80
C LYS A 115 16.41 7.87 16.70
N ARG A 116 16.70 7.20 15.57
CA ARG A 116 17.44 7.82 14.47
C ARG A 116 16.55 8.71 13.59
N TYR A 117 15.29 8.30 13.33
CA TYR A 117 14.33 9.00 12.49
C TYR A 117 13.02 9.27 13.25
N PRO A 118 12.98 10.29 14.15
CA PRO A 118 11.82 10.55 15.00
C PRO A 118 10.53 10.90 14.25
N PHE A 119 10.62 11.31 12.98
CA PHE A 119 9.48 11.64 12.12
C PHE A 119 8.78 10.41 11.53
N VAL A 120 9.42 9.23 11.53
CA VAL A 120 8.79 7.98 11.09
C VAL A 120 7.75 7.53 12.13
N LYS A 121 6.49 7.48 11.76
CA LYS A 121 5.36 7.11 12.64
C LYS A 121 4.60 5.89 12.16
N GLU A 122 4.86 5.42 10.94
CA GLU A 122 4.14 4.32 10.31
C GLU A 122 5.11 3.19 9.96
N LEU A 123 4.79 1.98 10.40
CA LEU A 123 5.64 0.80 10.23
C LEU A 123 4.77 -0.39 9.81
N ALA A 124 5.27 -1.23 8.90
CA ALA A 124 4.67 -2.53 8.61
C ALA A 124 5.56 -3.64 9.18
N THR A 125 4.93 -4.65 9.76
CA THR A 125 5.65 -5.67 10.54
C THR A 125 6.58 -6.50 9.67
N TRP A 126 6.12 -6.90 8.48
CA TRP A 126 6.93 -7.72 7.57
C TRP A 126 6.42 -7.63 6.14
N ASN A 127 7.37 -7.59 5.20
CA ASN A 127 7.10 -7.60 3.76
C ASN A 127 6.62 -8.99 3.31
N GLU A 128 5.50 -9.03 2.60
CA GLU A 128 4.93 -10.24 1.96
C GLU A 128 4.89 -11.48 2.86
N ALA A 129 4.47 -11.26 4.10
CA ALA A 129 4.57 -12.24 5.17
C ALA A 129 3.89 -13.59 4.84
N ASN A 130 2.82 -13.59 4.03
CA ASN A 130 2.07 -14.80 3.70
C ASN A 130 2.72 -15.67 2.60
N ILE A 131 3.91 -15.32 2.12
CA ILE A 131 4.70 -16.20 1.24
C ILE A 131 5.26 -17.38 2.06
N ASN A 132 6.02 -17.04 3.11
CA ASN A 132 6.84 -18.05 3.82
C ASN A 132 6.94 -17.83 5.34
N LYS A 133 6.16 -16.92 5.91
CA LYS A 133 6.15 -16.70 7.36
C LYS A 133 4.89 -17.26 8.00
N GLN A 134 5.08 -17.90 9.16
CA GLN A 134 3.96 -18.37 9.95
C GLN A 134 3.21 -17.18 10.58
N PRO A 135 1.87 -17.15 10.50
CA PRO A 135 1.08 -16.05 11.08
C PRO A 135 1.35 -15.86 12.57
N THR A 136 1.59 -16.93 13.31
CA THR A 136 1.91 -16.91 14.75
C THR A 136 3.23 -16.21 15.05
N THR A 137 4.24 -16.40 14.19
CA THR A 137 5.54 -15.74 14.32
C THR A 137 5.41 -14.24 14.06
N VAL A 138 4.74 -13.86 12.98
CA VAL A 138 4.54 -12.44 12.62
C VAL A 138 3.67 -11.72 13.66
N ALA A 139 2.68 -12.41 14.23
CA ALA A 139 1.87 -11.88 15.33
C ALA A 139 2.72 -11.52 16.58
N LYS A 140 3.69 -12.37 16.94
CA LYS A 140 4.63 -12.08 18.03
C LYS A 140 5.51 -10.87 17.72
N TRP A 141 5.99 -10.72 16.50
CA TRP A 141 6.74 -9.55 16.06
C TRP A 141 5.90 -8.28 16.15
N TRP A 142 4.70 -8.30 15.61
CA TRP A 142 3.77 -7.18 15.66
C TRP A 142 3.48 -6.70 17.10
N LEU A 143 3.22 -7.64 18.00
CA LEU A 143 3.01 -7.32 19.42
C LEU A 143 4.23 -6.65 20.05
N ALA A 144 5.44 -7.17 19.75
CA ALA A 144 6.69 -6.60 20.24
C ALA A 144 6.95 -5.18 19.70
N MET A 145 6.70 -4.97 18.39
CA MET A 145 6.83 -3.66 17.73
C MET A 145 5.86 -2.64 18.34
N ARG A 146 4.60 -3.02 18.55
CA ARG A 146 3.60 -2.15 19.18
C ARG A 146 3.99 -1.75 20.62
N LYS A 147 4.53 -2.68 21.39
CA LYS A 147 5.05 -2.38 22.72
C LYS A 147 6.26 -1.43 22.66
N ALA A 148 7.10 -1.55 21.63
CA ALA A 148 8.29 -0.71 21.45
C ALA A 148 7.95 0.71 20.99
N CYS A 149 6.83 0.93 20.25
CA CYS A 149 6.35 2.25 19.83
C CYS A 149 4.81 2.34 19.95
N PRO A 150 4.27 2.63 21.15
CA PRO A 150 2.82 2.74 21.35
C PRO A 150 2.15 3.85 20.53
N SER A 151 2.91 4.92 20.20
CA SER A 151 2.44 6.06 19.42
C SER A 151 2.55 5.85 17.89
N CYS A 152 3.10 4.71 17.44
CA CYS A 152 3.22 4.40 16.02
C CYS A 152 1.98 3.65 15.49
N THR A 153 1.64 3.90 14.24
CA THR A 153 0.76 3.01 13.49
C THR A 153 1.59 1.80 13.01
N ILE A 154 1.30 0.61 13.56
CA ILE A 154 1.97 -0.62 13.15
C ILE A 154 0.97 -1.48 12.37
N LEU A 155 1.19 -1.63 11.07
CA LEU A 155 0.40 -2.52 10.22
C LEU A 155 0.62 -3.98 10.65
N GLY A 156 -0.42 -4.80 10.57
CA GLY A 156 -0.33 -6.22 10.92
C GLY A 156 0.74 -6.96 10.14
N ALA A 157 0.75 -6.79 8.83
CA ALA A 157 1.80 -7.19 7.89
C ALA A 157 1.46 -6.61 6.52
N ASP A 158 2.42 -6.64 5.59
CA ASP A 158 2.13 -6.55 4.16
C ASP A 158 1.91 -7.97 3.62
N LEU A 159 0.79 -8.17 2.94
CA LEU A 159 0.37 -9.49 2.44
C LEU A 159 0.19 -9.45 0.93
N LEU A 160 0.58 -10.53 0.23
CA LEU A 160 0.20 -10.73 -1.16
C LEU A 160 -1.25 -11.19 -1.28
N ASP A 161 -1.92 -10.79 -2.34
CA ASP A 161 -3.29 -11.18 -2.72
C ASP A 161 -3.41 -12.62 -3.25
N ARG A 162 -2.69 -13.56 -2.61
CA ARG A 162 -2.74 -15.00 -2.89
C ARG A 162 -3.99 -15.65 -2.28
N SER A 163 -4.28 -16.87 -2.70
CA SER A 163 -5.43 -17.65 -2.19
C SER A 163 -5.46 -17.81 -0.67
N ASN A 164 -4.28 -17.78 -0.03
CA ASN A 164 -4.16 -17.93 1.44
C ASN A 164 -4.34 -16.62 2.23
N VAL A 165 -4.48 -15.45 1.59
CA VAL A 165 -4.41 -14.14 2.26
C VAL A 165 -5.41 -14.01 3.42
N GLY A 166 -6.65 -14.39 3.21
CA GLY A 166 -7.69 -14.30 4.24
C GLY A 166 -7.47 -15.29 5.39
N THR A 167 -7.09 -16.53 5.08
CA THR A 167 -6.83 -17.56 6.09
C THR A 167 -5.60 -17.22 6.92
N TRP A 168 -4.54 -16.74 6.28
CA TRP A 168 -3.34 -16.29 6.95
C TRP A 168 -3.64 -15.15 7.93
N ALA A 169 -4.38 -14.13 7.49
CA ALA A 169 -4.75 -12.98 8.31
C ALA A 169 -5.61 -13.38 9.54
N ARG A 170 -6.60 -14.27 9.37
CA ARG A 170 -7.38 -14.80 10.50
C ARG A 170 -6.53 -15.55 11.51
N ARG A 171 -5.58 -16.37 11.06
CA ARG A 171 -4.65 -17.09 11.94
C ARG A 171 -3.72 -16.14 12.69
N PHE A 172 -3.28 -15.04 12.05
CA PHE A 172 -2.53 -13.98 12.71
C PHE A 172 -3.35 -13.34 13.84
N VAL A 173 -4.60 -12.91 13.56
CA VAL A 173 -5.47 -12.28 14.57
C VAL A 173 -5.72 -13.22 15.74
N LYS A 174 -5.98 -14.51 15.47
CA LYS A 174 -6.13 -15.54 16.52
C LYS A 174 -4.88 -15.64 17.40
N ALA A 175 -3.69 -15.66 16.79
CA ALA A 175 -2.42 -15.77 17.53
C ALA A 175 -2.09 -14.49 18.31
N ALA A 176 -2.35 -13.31 17.76
CA ALA A 176 -2.13 -12.03 18.41
C ALA A 176 -3.14 -11.74 19.54
N LYS A 177 -4.29 -12.46 19.54
CA LYS A 177 -5.45 -12.16 20.43
C LYS A 177 -5.87 -10.69 20.38
N ARG A 178 -5.56 -10.01 19.26
CA ARG A 178 -5.78 -8.60 19.04
C ARG A 178 -5.78 -8.30 17.54
N THR A 179 -6.60 -7.35 17.10
CA THR A 179 -6.73 -7.00 15.69
C THR A 179 -5.89 -5.75 15.38
N PRO A 180 -5.03 -5.77 14.35
CA PRO A 180 -4.43 -4.56 13.80
C PRO A 180 -5.49 -3.57 13.31
N THR A 181 -5.24 -2.28 13.52
CA THR A 181 -6.09 -1.21 12.99
C THR A 181 -5.88 -0.97 11.50
N VAL A 182 -4.72 -1.41 10.97
CA VAL A 182 -4.34 -1.27 9.57
C VAL A 182 -3.65 -2.55 9.09
N TRP A 183 -3.94 -2.94 7.84
CA TRP A 183 -3.31 -4.04 7.12
C TRP A 183 -2.71 -3.54 5.82
N GLY A 184 -1.55 -4.06 5.45
CA GLY A 184 -0.94 -3.86 4.15
C GLY A 184 -1.34 -4.95 3.16
N LEU A 185 -1.51 -4.58 1.90
CA LEU A 185 -1.80 -5.51 0.81
C LEU A 185 -0.99 -5.15 -0.43
N HIS A 186 -0.32 -6.15 -1.00
CA HIS A 186 0.28 -6.12 -2.33
C HIS A 186 -0.65 -6.85 -3.28
N ASN A 187 -1.51 -6.12 -3.98
CA ASN A 187 -2.59 -6.71 -4.78
C ASN A 187 -2.29 -6.75 -6.28
N TYR A 188 -1.09 -7.17 -6.61
CA TYR A 188 -0.64 -7.27 -7.99
C TYR A 188 -1.44 -8.25 -8.84
N VAL A 189 -1.88 -9.38 -8.27
CA VAL A 189 -2.70 -10.36 -9.01
C VAL A 189 -4.04 -9.74 -9.37
N ASP A 190 -4.70 -9.10 -8.41
CA ASP A 190 -5.96 -8.43 -8.66
C ASP A 190 -5.81 -7.29 -9.68
N ALA A 191 -4.79 -6.44 -9.52
CA ALA A 191 -4.55 -5.31 -10.41
C ALA A 191 -4.29 -5.76 -11.87
N ASN A 192 -3.40 -6.75 -12.06
CA ASN A 192 -2.93 -7.16 -13.37
C ASN A 192 -3.84 -8.19 -14.07
N ARG A 193 -4.82 -8.77 -13.36
CA ARG A 193 -5.85 -9.66 -13.93
C ARG A 193 -7.24 -9.03 -14.00
N GLY A 194 -7.40 -7.76 -13.58
CA GLY A 194 -8.70 -7.12 -13.51
C GLY A 194 -9.64 -7.81 -12.50
N SER A 195 -9.11 -8.33 -11.42
CA SER A 195 -9.84 -9.06 -10.36
C SER A 195 -9.94 -8.24 -9.08
N THR A 196 -10.86 -8.63 -8.19
CA THR A 196 -10.97 -8.07 -6.85
C THR A 196 -10.94 -9.16 -5.76
N LYS A 197 -10.66 -10.41 -6.15
CA LYS A 197 -10.81 -11.59 -5.28
C LYS A 197 -9.89 -11.56 -4.07
N GLY A 198 -8.61 -11.29 -4.26
CA GLY A 198 -7.61 -11.25 -3.20
C GLY A 198 -7.86 -10.08 -2.24
N THR A 199 -8.14 -8.90 -2.79
CA THR A 199 -8.48 -7.70 -2.02
C THR A 199 -9.72 -7.93 -1.16
N ARG A 200 -10.80 -8.47 -1.73
CA ARG A 200 -12.04 -8.80 -0.99
C ARG A 200 -11.80 -9.88 0.05
N ALA A 201 -10.96 -10.88 -0.24
CA ALA A 201 -10.64 -11.95 0.70
C ALA A 201 -9.97 -11.41 1.96
N LEU A 202 -9.00 -10.47 1.84
CA LEU A 202 -8.41 -9.80 3.00
C LEU A 202 -9.45 -8.96 3.74
N ILE A 203 -10.20 -8.10 3.04
CA ILE A 203 -11.21 -7.21 3.63
C ILE A 203 -12.25 -8.01 4.42
N LYS A 204 -12.70 -9.15 3.90
CA LYS A 204 -13.65 -10.06 4.60
C LYS A 204 -13.02 -10.72 5.84
N ALA A 205 -11.72 -10.98 5.80
CA ALA A 205 -11.02 -11.73 6.86
C ALA A 205 -10.66 -10.90 8.08
N VAL A 206 -10.53 -9.57 7.93
CA VAL A 206 -10.00 -8.68 8.97
C VAL A 206 -10.91 -7.48 9.23
N LYS A 207 -10.75 -6.88 10.40
CA LYS A 207 -11.26 -5.54 10.74
C LYS A 207 -10.13 -4.51 10.54
N GLY A 208 -10.48 -3.22 10.54
CA GLY A 208 -9.53 -2.11 10.37
C GLY A 208 -9.38 -1.69 8.90
N ASP A 209 -8.55 -0.70 8.68
CA ASP A 209 -8.26 -0.17 7.35
C ASP A 209 -7.34 -1.10 6.56
N VAL A 210 -7.40 -1.00 5.25
CA VAL A 210 -6.49 -1.70 4.32
C VAL A 210 -5.77 -0.65 3.49
N TRP A 211 -4.45 -0.73 3.48
CA TRP A 211 -3.61 0.08 2.60
C TRP A 211 -3.02 -0.84 1.53
N PHE A 212 -3.11 -0.44 0.28
CA PHE A 212 -2.35 -1.11 -0.77
C PHE A 212 -0.91 -0.63 -0.68
N THR A 213 -0.12 -1.34 0.11
CA THR A 213 1.26 -0.95 0.43
C THR A 213 2.23 -1.17 -0.73
N GLU A 214 1.86 -2.03 -1.67
CA GLU A 214 2.38 -2.09 -3.03
C GLU A 214 1.28 -2.49 -4.00
N THR A 215 1.21 -1.79 -5.13
CA THR A 215 0.29 -2.09 -6.22
C THR A 215 0.74 -1.41 -7.51
N GLY A 216 0.11 -1.77 -8.61
CA GLY A 216 0.35 -1.16 -9.91
C GLY A 216 0.42 -2.18 -11.02
N GLY A 217 0.60 -1.68 -12.23
CA GLY A 217 0.77 -2.54 -13.40
C GLY A 217 2.22 -2.98 -13.57
N VAL A 218 2.42 -4.22 -13.97
CA VAL A 218 3.74 -4.80 -14.20
C VAL A 218 4.12 -4.66 -15.67
N VAL A 219 5.29 -4.06 -15.92
CA VAL A 219 5.84 -3.87 -17.27
C VAL A 219 6.66 -5.09 -17.70
N ALA A 220 7.51 -5.57 -16.79
CA ALA A 220 8.30 -6.78 -17.01
C ALA A 220 8.55 -7.52 -15.70
N ARG A 221 8.78 -8.82 -15.78
CA ARG A 221 9.20 -9.66 -14.66
C ARG A 221 9.84 -10.93 -15.19
N ASN A 222 10.68 -11.58 -14.39
CA ASN A 222 11.22 -12.89 -14.76
C ASN A 222 10.14 -13.98 -14.73
N ASN A 223 10.38 -15.07 -15.45
CA ASN A 223 9.47 -16.21 -15.56
C ASN A 223 9.44 -17.13 -14.32
N ALA A 224 10.25 -16.84 -13.30
CA ALA A 224 10.32 -17.66 -12.06
C ALA A 224 9.05 -17.59 -11.20
N SER A 225 8.14 -16.66 -11.47
CA SER A 225 6.89 -16.55 -10.73
C SER A 225 5.84 -17.54 -11.26
N THR A 226 5.27 -18.33 -10.35
CA THR A 226 4.17 -19.26 -10.63
C THR A 226 2.83 -18.59 -10.96
N VAL A 227 2.72 -17.28 -10.76
CA VAL A 227 1.48 -16.52 -11.01
C VAL A 227 1.62 -15.75 -12.31
N ALA A 228 1.05 -16.24 -13.40
CA ALA A 228 1.05 -15.54 -14.68
C ALA A 228 0.02 -14.41 -14.73
N PHE A 229 0.38 -13.27 -15.28
CA PHE A 229 -0.51 -12.18 -15.72
C PHE A 229 0.16 -11.39 -16.86
N PRO A 230 -0.61 -10.64 -17.67
CA PRO A 230 -0.05 -9.84 -18.74
C PRO A 230 0.95 -8.79 -18.24
N THR A 231 1.90 -8.42 -19.09
CA THR A 231 2.94 -7.41 -18.83
C THR A 231 3.00 -6.38 -19.95
N GLY A 232 3.87 -5.39 -19.83
CA GLY A 232 4.08 -4.33 -20.83
C GLY A 232 3.54 -2.97 -20.38
N ALA A 233 4.08 -1.89 -20.97
CA ALA A 233 3.77 -0.52 -20.55
C ALA A 233 2.28 -0.16 -20.70
N SER A 234 1.65 -0.57 -21.81
CA SER A 234 0.22 -0.37 -22.05
C SER A 234 -0.63 -1.17 -21.06
N HIS A 235 -0.25 -2.42 -20.78
CA HIS A 235 -0.90 -3.24 -19.76
C HIS A 235 -0.77 -2.59 -18.37
N ALA A 236 0.41 -2.11 -18.02
CA ALA A 236 0.67 -1.45 -16.73
C ALA A 236 -0.24 -0.23 -16.52
N ALA A 237 -0.48 0.56 -17.56
CA ALA A 237 -1.43 1.67 -17.51
C ALA A 237 -2.87 1.20 -17.26
N LYS A 238 -3.33 0.14 -17.95
CA LYS A 238 -4.66 -0.44 -17.73
C LYS A 238 -4.83 -0.98 -16.31
N ALA A 239 -3.82 -1.71 -15.79
CA ALA A 239 -3.82 -2.24 -14.44
C ALA A 239 -3.82 -1.10 -13.39
N THR A 240 -3.03 -0.04 -13.59
CA THR A 240 -3.03 1.15 -12.72
C THR A 240 -4.39 1.87 -12.75
N SER A 241 -5.01 2.01 -13.92
CA SER A 241 -6.37 2.53 -14.05
C SER A 241 -7.39 1.66 -13.28
N PHE A 242 -7.26 0.33 -13.35
CA PHE A 242 -8.11 -0.58 -12.61
C PHE A 242 -7.95 -0.44 -11.09
N VAL A 243 -6.73 -0.20 -10.59
CA VAL A 243 -6.51 0.09 -9.17
C VAL A 243 -7.38 1.27 -8.74
N PHE A 244 -7.33 2.40 -9.45
CA PHE A 244 -8.04 3.62 -9.05
C PHE A 244 -9.54 3.62 -9.39
N SER A 245 -9.96 2.94 -10.45
CA SER A 245 -11.36 2.90 -10.87
C SER A 245 -12.18 1.83 -10.15
N LYS A 246 -11.55 0.72 -9.74
CA LYS A 246 -12.23 -0.47 -9.19
C LYS A 246 -11.72 -0.89 -7.83
N LEU A 247 -10.40 -1.17 -7.68
CA LEU A 247 -9.88 -1.78 -6.45
C LEU A 247 -10.04 -0.89 -5.22
N VAL A 248 -9.80 0.41 -5.33
CA VAL A 248 -9.99 1.35 -4.21
C VAL A 248 -11.47 1.48 -3.77
N LYS A 249 -12.40 1.11 -4.66
CA LYS A 249 -13.84 1.21 -4.41
C LYS A 249 -14.46 -0.07 -3.83
N VAL A 250 -13.67 -1.15 -3.67
CA VAL A 250 -14.22 -2.40 -3.12
C VAL A 250 -14.67 -2.28 -1.66
N SER A 251 -14.17 -1.29 -0.93
CA SER A 251 -14.58 -1.00 0.44
C SER A 251 -14.13 0.42 0.86
N PRO A 252 -14.92 1.14 1.67
CA PRO A 252 -14.50 2.41 2.26
C PRO A 252 -13.32 2.26 3.24
N ARG A 253 -12.95 1.04 3.63
CA ARG A 253 -11.78 0.75 4.44
C ARG A 253 -10.47 0.77 3.66
N VAL A 254 -10.50 0.82 2.33
CA VAL A 254 -9.30 1.10 1.53
C VAL A 254 -8.98 2.58 1.67
N ARG A 255 -7.90 2.90 2.39
CA ARG A 255 -7.59 4.29 2.76
C ARG A 255 -6.37 4.85 2.07
N ARG A 256 -5.45 4.00 1.60
CA ARG A 256 -4.19 4.44 1.00
C ARG A 256 -3.72 3.49 -0.06
N VAL A 257 -3.05 4.04 -1.07
CA VAL A 257 -2.43 3.30 -2.18
C VAL A 257 -1.00 3.77 -2.32
N TYR A 258 -0.06 2.84 -2.42
CA TYR A 258 1.31 3.10 -2.82
C TYR A 258 1.58 2.39 -4.15
N LEU A 259 1.81 3.17 -5.21
CA LEU A 259 2.29 2.59 -6.45
C LEU A 259 3.76 2.19 -6.29
N TYR A 260 4.11 1.00 -6.67
CA TYR A 260 5.48 0.50 -6.72
C TYR A 260 5.86 0.25 -8.18
N HIS A 261 6.92 0.84 -8.71
CA HIS A 261 7.82 1.79 -8.08
C HIS A 261 7.97 3.06 -8.94
N TRP A 262 8.80 4.05 -8.49
CA TRP A 262 8.95 5.31 -9.23
C TRP A 262 9.66 5.09 -10.57
N ASN A 263 10.90 4.60 -10.54
CA ASN A 263 11.66 4.34 -11.76
C ASN A 263 12.28 2.93 -11.74
N THR A 264 12.49 2.38 -12.92
CA THR A 264 13.08 1.05 -13.08
C THR A 264 14.58 1.06 -12.82
N GLY A 265 15.22 2.20 -13.01
CA GLY A 265 16.69 2.31 -13.06
C GLY A 265 17.24 1.80 -14.39
N VAL A 266 18.53 1.99 -14.61
CA VAL A 266 19.24 1.48 -15.78
C VAL A 266 19.65 0.04 -15.47
N GLU A 267 19.21 -0.92 -16.27
CA GLU A 267 19.67 -2.29 -16.18
C GLU A 267 21.13 -2.36 -16.67
N PRO A 268 21.99 -3.14 -16.00
CA PRO A 268 23.34 -3.40 -16.51
C PRO A 268 23.28 -3.97 -17.93
N ALA A 269 24.20 -3.54 -18.80
CA ALA A 269 24.30 -4.08 -20.14
C ALA A 269 24.51 -5.60 -20.11
N GLY A 270 23.76 -6.34 -20.95
CA GLY A 270 23.87 -7.80 -21.05
C GLY A 270 22.96 -8.62 -20.14
N VAL A 271 22.12 -7.99 -19.29
CA VAL A 271 21.09 -8.72 -18.56
C VAL A 271 19.95 -9.08 -19.53
N ALA A 272 19.73 -10.38 -19.72
CA ALA A 272 18.62 -10.85 -20.54
C ALA A 272 17.26 -10.48 -19.89
N ASP A 273 16.24 -10.21 -20.70
CA ASP A 273 14.89 -9.84 -20.20
C ASP A 273 14.33 -10.86 -19.21
N GLN A 274 14.66 -12.14 -19.37
CA GLN A 274 14.28 -13.20 -18.46
C GLN A 274 14.90 -13.13 -17.07
N ASP A 275 16.02 -12.43 -16.93
CA ASP A 275 16.77 -12.26 -15.67
C ASP A 275 16.38 -10.96 -14.95
N ARG A 276 15.62 -10.09 -15.61
CA ARG A 276 15.02 -8.91 -14.98
C ARG A 276 14.03 -9.35 -13.93
N THR A 277 14.28 -8.95 -12.70
CA THR A 277 13.54 -9.47 -11.55
C THR A 277 12.13 -8.91 -11.45
N TRP A 278 11.96 -7.59 -11.63
CA TRP A 278 10.65 -6.91 -11.52
C TRP A 278 10.73 -5.49 -12.04
N ASP A 279 9.82 -5.16 -12.94
CA ASP A 279 9.65 -3.81 -13.46
C ASP A 279 8.17 -3.41 -13.43
N SER A 280 7.82 -2.47 -12.59
CA SER A 280 6.54 -1.78 -12.53
C SER A 280 6.72 -0.27 -12.43
N GLY A 281 7.89 0.24 -12.86
CA GLY A 281 8.24 1.65 -12.78
C GLY A 281 7.30 2.56 -13.54
N LEU A 282 7.01 3.71 -12.97
CA LEU A 282 6.28 4.80 -13.64
C LEU A 282 7.17 5.54 -14.64
N ILE A 283 8.47 5.50 -14.42
CA ILE A 283 9.53 5.99 -15.31
C ILE A 283 10.31 4.77 -15.82
N GLY A 284 10.60 4.74 -17.11
CA GLY A 284 11.37 3.68 -17.75
C GLY A 284 12.87 3.77 -17.50
N PRO A 285 13.64 2.75 -17.92
CA PRO A 285 15.11 2.77 -17.82
C PRO A 285 15.74 3.81 -18.74
N ASP A 286 15.02 4.29 -19.74
CA ASP A 286 15.38 5.38 -20.65
C ASP A 286 15.03 6.78 -20.09
N ASP A 287 14.70 6.85 -18.82
CA ASP A 287 14.22 8.05 -18.10
C ASP A 287 12.93 8.67 -18.69
N ARG A 288 12.19 7.94 -19.51
CA ARG A 288 10.94 8.41 -20.09
C ARG A 288 9.73 8.05 -19.21
N PRO A 289 8.76 8.98 -19.08
CA PRO A 289 7.49 8.68 -18.44
C PRO A 289 6.74 7.56 -19.17
N ARG A 290 6.22 6.60 -18.42
CA ARG A 290 5.37 5.54 -18.96
C ARG A 290 3.88 5.92 -18.89
N PRO A 291 3.02 5.31 -19.70
CA PRO A 291 1.56 5.61 -19.70
C PRO A 291 0.90 5.46 -18.32
N ALA A 292 1.42 4.60 -17.44
CA ALA A 292 0.93 4.46 -16.06
C ALA A 292 1.12 5.74 -15.23
N LEU A 293 2.15 6.56 -15.49
CA LEU A 293 2.33 7.86 -14.83
C LEU A 293 1.20 8.84 -15.20
N ALA A 294 0.81 8.88 -16.47
CA ALA A 294 -0.31 9.73 -16.90
C ALA A 294 -1.63 9.34 -16.21
N VAL A 295 -1.88 8.04 -16.03
CA VAL A 295 -3.04 7.55 -15.24
C VAL A 295 -2.99 8.04 -13.81
N LEU A 296 -1.82 7.99 -13.15
CA LEU A 296 -1.64 8.51 -11.80
C LEU A 296 -1.87 10.02 -11.75
N GLN A 297 -1.28 10.78 -12.67
CA GLN A 297 -1.44 12.24 -12.75
C GLN A 297 -2.91 12.63 -12.92
N GLN A 298 -3.63 11.96 -13.82
CA GLN A 298 -5.07 12.15 -14.03
C GLN A 298 -5.85 11.87 -12.73
N TYR A 299 -5.56 10.77 -12.03
CA TYR A 299 -6.22 10.47 -10.77
C TYR A 299 -5.95 11.54 -9.70
N LEU A 300 -4.72 12.03 -9.62
CA LEU A 300 -4.34 13.09 -8.67
C LEU A 300 -4.93 14.45 -9.06
N GLY A 301 -5.28 14.66 -10.31
CA GLY A 301 -5.73 15.96 -10.85
C GLY A 301 -4.57 16.93 -11.03
N VAL A 302 -3.37 16.42 -11.33
CA VAL A 302 -2.20 17.22 -11.65
C VAL A 302 -2.00 17.24 -13.17
N LYS A 303 -1.52 18.39 -13.70
CA LYS A 303 -1.25 18.51 -15.14
C LYS A 303 -0.11 17.56 -15.54
N THR A 304 -0.23 16.94 -16.70
CA THR A 304 0.87 16.31 -17.41
C THR A 304 1.79 17.40 -17.88
N SER A 305 3.01 17.46 -17.38
CA SER A 305 4.08 18.29 -17.95
C SER A 305 4.59 17.66 -19.22
#